data_d7d9e3f7a6f68385a98440999f3f1eea
#
_entry.id   d7d9e3f7a6f68385a98440999f3f1eea
#
_cell.length_a   1.000
_cell.length_b   1.000
_cell.length_c   1.000
_cell.angle_alpha   90.00
_cell.angle_beta   90.00
_cell.angle_gamma   90.00
#
_symmetry.space_group_name_H-M   'P 1'
#
loop_
_entity.id
_entity.type
_entity.pdbx_description
1 polymer ?
#
loop_
_entity_poly.entity_id
_entity_poly.type
_entity_poly.pdbx_seq_one_letter_code
_entity_poly.pdbx_strand_id
1 'polypeptide(L)'
;MEDAVKSLEELCAERGMRMTEQRRVIARIIESSGDHPDVEELYRRSVEVDAKISISTVYRTVKLFEDAGLLARHDFRDGRSRYETVPEEHHDHLIDLKSGHVIEFHSPEIEALQERIAREHGFKLVDHRLELYGIPLKKDEG
;
A
#
# COMPACT_ATOMS: atom_id res chain seq x y z
N MET A 1 20.72 12.85 15.33
CA MET A 1 19.71 13.50 14.48
C MET A 1 19.13 12.46 13.52
N GLU A 2 17.85 12.24 13.62
CA GLU A 2 17.20 11.28 12.73
C GLU A 2 17.13 11.87 11.32
N ASP A 3 17.45 11.04 10.33
CA ASP A 3 17.25 11.45 8.95
C ASP A 3 15.76 11.59 8.67
N ALA A 4 15.38 12.70 8.09
CA ALA A 4 14.00 12.91 7.70
C ALA A 4 13.59 11.84 6.68
N VAL A 5 12.43 11.21 6.89
CA VAL A 5 11.88 10.28 5.93
C VAL A 5 11.56 11.05 4.64
N LYS A 6 12.11 10.58 3.53
CA LYS A 6 11.89 11.23 2.23
C LYS A 6 10.45 11.00 1.76
N SER A 7 9.86 12.04 1.21
CA SER A 7 8.53 11.93 0.61
C SER A 7 8.59 11.10 -0.68
N LEU A 8 7.46 10.58 -1.10
CA LEU A 8 7.36 9.86 -2.37
C LEU A 8 7.82 10.74 -3.52
N GLU A 9 7.44 12.03 -3.50
CA GLU A 9 7.86 13.00 -4.50
C GLU A 9 9.39 13.14 -4.55
N GLU A 10 10.05 13.22 -3.40
CA GLU A 10 11.50 13.30 -3.31
C GLU A 10 12.18 12.03 -3.83
N LEU A 11 11.63 10.86 -3.50
CA LEU A 11 12.16 9.58 -3.97
C LEU A 11 12.05 9.46 -5.49
N CYS A 12 10.95 9.93 -6.07
CA CYS A 12 10.77 9.95 -7.52
C CYS A 12 11.84 10.83 -8.18
N ALA A 13 12.07 12.01 -7.63
CA ALA A 13 13.06 12.94 -8.16
C ALA A 13 14.48 12.35 -8.10
N GLU A 14 14.81 11.66 -7.01
CA GLU A 14 16.11 10.99 -6.86
C GLU A 14 16.34 9.90 -7.90
N ARG A 15 15.27 9.27 -8.36
CA ARG A 15 15.33 8.24 -9.40
C ARG A 15 15.37 8.81 -10.82
N GLY A 16 15.48 10.13 -10.94
CA GLY A 16 15.53 10.80 -12.24
C GLY A 16 14.19 10.89 -12.94
N MET A 17 13.10 10.67 -12.21
CA MET A 17 11.77 10.74 -12.78
C MET A 17 11.35 12.18 -12.96
N ARG A 18 10.80 12.51 -14.13
CA ARG A 18 10.26 13.84 -14.38
C ARG A 18 8.99 14.03 -13.57
N MET A 19 9.00 14.99 -12.65
CA MET A 19 7.86 15.29 -11.80
C MET A 19 7.06 16.47 -12.37
N THR A 20 5.98 16.14 -13.07
CA THR A 20 5.01 17.14 -13.51
C THR A 20 4.13 17.53 -12.32
N GLU A 21 3.42 18.66 -12.43
CA GLU A 21 2.50 19.10 -11.39
C GLU A 21 1.46 18.01 -11.06
N GLN A 22 0.91 17.36 -12.09
CA GLN A 22 -0.07 16.29 -11.88
C GLN A 22 0.53 15.08 -11.17
N ARG A 23 1.75 14.68 -11.51
CA ARG A 23 2.43 13.59 -10.82
C ARG A 23 2.70 13.92 -9.36
N ARG A 24 3.02 15.19 -9.06
CA ARG A 24 3.22 15.64 -7.69
C ARG A 24 1.94 15.54 -6.88
N VAL A 25 0.82 15.96 -7.46
CA VAL A 25 -0.48 15.85 -6.80
C VAL A 25 -0.79 14.40 -6.48
N ILE A 26 -0.64 13.51 -7.47
CA ILE A 26 -0.91 12.08 -7.30
C ILE A 26 0.00 11.48 -6.23
N ALA A 27 1.29 11.80 -6.24
CA ALA A 27 2.23 11.32 -5.24
C ALA A 27 1.84 11.74 -3.82
N ARG A 28 1.43 12.99 -3.65
CA ARG A 28 0.99 13.52 -2.35
C ARG A 28 -0.28 12.85 -1.86
N ILE A 29 -1.22 12.59 -2.77
CA ILE A 29 -2.46 11.88 -2.44
C ILE A 29 -2.16 10.46 -1.98
N ILE A 30 -1.31 9.74 -2.69
CA ILE A 30 -0.91 8.38 -2.30
C ILE A 30 -0.27 8.38 -0.92
N GLU A 31 0.68 9.28 -0.70
CA GLU A 31 1.43 9.35 0.56
C GLU A 31 0.54 9.69 1.75
N SER A 32 -0.45 10.57 1.56
CA SER A 32 -1.39 10.96 2.61
C SER A 32 -2.51 9.94 2.83
N SER A 33 -2.63 8.95 1.95
CA SER A 33 -3.69 7.94 2.05
C SER A 33 -3.24 6.78 2.92
N GLY A 34 -3.86 6.63 4.09
CA GLY A 34 -3.53 5.55 5.01
C GLY A 34 -4.36 4.28 4.83
N ASP A 35 -5.23 4.25 3.82
CA ASP A 35 -6.26 3.22 3.67
C ASP A 35 -6.08 2.31 2.46
N HIS A 36 -4.94 2.34 1.80
CA HIS A 36 -4.63 1.51 0.62
C HIS A 36 -5.65 1.69 -0.50
N PRO A 37 -5.76 2.88 -1.11
CA PRO A 37 -6.76 3.14 -2.13
C PRO A 37 -6.46 2.42 -3.45
N ASP A 38 -7.54 2.10 -4.19
CA ASP A 38 -7.40 1.66 -5.58
C ASP A 38 -7.25 2.88 -6.51
N VAL A 39 -7.06 2.61 -7.80
CA VAL A 39 -6.84 3.70 -8.78
C VAL A 39 -8.05 4.62 -8.89
N GLU A 40 -9.26 4.08 -8.82
CA GLU A 40 -10.48 4.90 -8.92
C GLU A 40 -10.58 5.87 -7.76
N GLU A 41 -10.26 5.41 -6.56
CA GLU A 41 -10.27 6.27 -5.37
C GLU A 41 -9.14 7.30 -5.43
N LEU A 42 -7.97 6.92 -5.91
CA LEU A 42 -6.87 7.86 -6.13
C LEU A 42 -7.26 8.95 -7.13
N TYR A 43 -7.96 8.56 -8.19
CA TYR A 43 -8.48 9.51 -9.17
C TYR A 43 -9.47 10.47 -8.52
N ARG A 44 -10.43 9.95 -7.78
CA ARG A 44 -11.44 10.77 -7.11
C ARG A 44 -10.80 11.82 -6.18
N ARG A 45 -9.82 11.39 -5.39
CA ARG A 45 -9.09 12.28 -4.47
C ARG A 45 -8.23 13.30 -5.22
N SER A 46 -7.62 12.88 -6.32
CA SER A 46 -6.73 13.74 -7.10
C SER A 46 -7.50 14.86 -7.81
N VAL A 47 -8.69 14.58 -8.36
CA VAL A 47 -9.46 15.62 -9.05
C VAL A 47 -10.01 16.68 -8.10
N GLU A 48 -10.15 16.37 -6.82
CA GLU A 48 -10.51 17.37 -5.82
C GLU A 48 -9.41 18.43 -5.66
N VAL A 49 -8.16 18.06 -5.91
CA VAL A 49 -7.01 18.97 -5.83
C VAL A 49 -6.75 19.62 -7.18
N ASP A 50 -6.81 18.87 -8.26
CA ASP A 50 -6.59 19.36 -9.62
C ASP A 50 -7.59 18.71 -10.58
N ALA A 51 -8.61 19.47 -10.93
CA ALA A 51 -9.71 18.99 -11.79
C ALA A 51 -9.27 18.61 -13.21
N LYS A 52 -8.06 18.96 -13.62
CA LYS A 52 -7.52 18.63 -14.94
C LYS A 52 -6.95 17.22 -15.02
N ILE A 53 -6.74 16.56 -13.89
CA ILE A 53 -6.20 15.21 -13.88
C ILE A 53 -7.23 14.24 -14.44
N SER A 54 -6.79 13.40 -15.41
CA SER A 54 -7.63 12.35 -15.97
C SER A 54 -7.35 11.03 -15.29
N ILE A 55 -8.31 10.09 -15.39
CA ILE A 55 -8.10 8.76 -14.84
C ILE A 55 -6.93 8.05 -15.54
N SER A 56 -6.75 8.28 -16.84
CA SER A 56 -5.61 7.72 -17.59
C SER A 56 -4.28 8.20 -17.03
N THR A 57 -4.20 9.46 -16.62
CA THR A 57 -3.01 10.02 -16.01
C THR A 57 -2.71 9.34 -14.67
N VAL A 58 -3.76 9.08 -13.87
CA VAL A 58 -3.59 8.37 -12.59
C VAL A 58 -3.06 6.95 -12.83
N TYR A 59 -3.65 6.20 -13.76
CA TYR A 59 -3.19 4.85 -14.11
C TYR A 59 -1.72 4.83 -14.52
N ARG A 60 -1.35 5.73 -15.43
CA ARG A 60 0.04 5.79 -15.93
C ARG A 60 1.01 6.19 -14.84
N THR A 61 0.62 7.12 -13.98
CA THR A 61 1.47 7.59 -12.89
C THR A 61 1.69 6.51 -11.84
N VAL A 62 0.62 5.81 -11.45
CA VAL A 62 0.68 4.71 -10.49
C VAL A 62 1.58 3.60 -11.02
N LYS A 63 1.42 3.23 -12.30
CA LYS A 63 2.27 2.21 -12.91
C LYS A 63 3.74 2.63 -12.96
N LEU A 64 4.00 3.89 -13.25
CA LEU A 64 5.35 4.42 -13.26
C LEU A 64 6.01 4.31 -11.87
N PHE A 65 5.27 4.66 -10.83
CA PHE A 65 5.77 4.55 -9.45
C PHE A 65 5.98 3.09 -9.04
N GLU A 66 5.07 2.21 -9.42
CA GLU A 66 5.18 0.77 -9.15
C GLU A 66 6.40 0.19 -9.84
N ASP A 67 6.59 0.48 -11.13
CA ASP A 67 7.72 -0.01 -11.92
C ASP A 67 9.06 0.51 -11.37
N ALA A 68 9.06 1.68 -10.75
CA ALA A 68 10.25 2.24 -10.10
C ALA A 68 10.50 1.65 -8.70
N GLY A 69 9.64 0.76 -8.22
CA GLY A 69 9.77 0.15 -6.91
C GLY A 69 9.37 1.06 -5.76
N LEU A 70 8.64 2.14 -6.04
CA LEU A 70 8.23 3.13 -5.04
C LEU A 70 6.83 2.89 -4.50
N LEU A 71 6.04 2.05 -5.16
CA LEU A 71 4.72 1.63 -4.70
C LEU A 71 4.66 0.11 -4.68
N ALA A 72 4.01 -0.42 -3.64
CA ALA A 72 3.64 -1.81 -3.56
C ALA A 72 2.18 -1.95 -3.99
N ARG A 73 1.93 -2.94 -4.83
CA ARG A 73 0.59 -3.28 -5.28
C ARG A 73 0.11 -4.51 -4.54
N HIS A 74 -1.08 -4.44 -3.98
CA HIS A 74 -1.72 -5.55 -3.28
C HIS A 74 -2.97 -5.97 -4.01
N ASP A 75 -2.98 -7.21 -4.49
CA ASP A 75 -4.14 -7.82 -5.14
C ASP A 75 -4.83 -8.75 -4.13
N PHE A 76 -5.76 -8.19 -3.39
CA PHE A 76 -6.53 -8.96 -2.42
C PHE A 76 -7.69 -9.69 -3.09
N ARG A 77 -8.30 -10.65 -2.37
CA ARG A 77 -9.38 -11.47 -2.91
C ARG A 77 -10.68 -10.72 -3.17
N ASP A 78 -10.74 -9.44 -2.89
CA ASP A 78 -11.93 -8.62 -3.18
C ASP A 78 -11.98 -8.08 -4.62
N GLY A 79 -11.03 -8.48 -5.46
CA GLY A 79 -11.00 -8.11 -6.86
C GLY A 79 -10.46 -6.73 -7.17
N ARG A 80 -9.93 -6.03 -6.18
CA ARG A 80 -9.35 -4.70 -6.39
C ARG A 80 -7.84 -4.71 -6.15
N SER A 81 -7.11 -3.96 -6.99
CA SER A 81 -5.71 -3.69 -6.76
C SER A 81 -5.57 -2.44 -5.92
N ARG A 82 -4.83 -2.51 -4.83
CA ARG A 82 -4.61 -1.39 -3.94
C ARG A 82 -3.13 -1.04 -3.88
N TYR A 83 -2.85 0.21 -3.57
CA TYR A 83 -1.49 0.73 -3.61
C TYR A 83 -1.10 1.40 -2.31
N GLU A 84 0.15 1.23 -1.94
CA GLU A 84 0.75 1.93 -0.81
C GLU A 84 2.22 2.21 -1.11
N THR A 85 2.80 3.20 -0.43
CA THR A 85 4.25 3.39 -0.49
C THR A 85 4.93 2.15 0.07
N VAL A 86 6.08 1.79 -0.48
CA VAL A 86 6.81 0.60 -0.01
C VAL A 86 7.17 0.81 1.46
N PRO A 87 6.65 -0.03 2.38
CA PRO A 87 6.93 0.13 3.79
C PRO A 87 8.36 -0.27 4.13
N GLU A 88 8.93 0.38 5.14
CA GLU A 88 10.25 0.03 5.65
C GLU A 88 10.21 -1.31 6.39
N GLU A 89 9.09 -1.59 7.04
CA GLU A 89 8.89 -2.82 7.77
C GLU A 89 7.77 -3.65 7.15
N HIS A 90 7.89 -4.95 7.28
CA HIS A 90 6.86 -5.86 6.79
C HIS A 90 5.57 -5.71 7.60
N HIS A 91 4.46 -5.61 6.91
CA HIS A 91 3.14 -5.57 7.53
C HIS A 91 2.26 -6.68 6.98
N ASP A 92 1.42 -7.21 7.85
CA ASP A 92 0.34 -8.10 7.44
C ASP A 92 -0.94 -7.28 7.27
N HIS A 93 -1.92 -7.83 6.61
CA HIS A 93 -3.13 -7.09 6.24
C HIS A 93 -4.38 -7.79 6.72
N LEU A 94 -5.32 -7.02 7.26
CA LEU A 94 -6.66 -7.46 7.59
C LEU A 94 -7.63 -6.65 6.74
N ILE A 95 -8.39 -7.32 5.90
CA ILE A 95 -9.29 -6.68 4.94
C ILE A 95 -10.73 -6.80 5.43
N ASP A 96 -11.40 -5.64 5.57
CA ASP A 96 -12.83 -5.60 5.88
C ASP A 96 -13.60 -5.86 4.60
N LEU A 97 -14.30 -7.00 4.53
CA LEU A 97 -15.04 -7.40 3.35
C LEU A 97 -16.28 -6.54 3.10
N LYS A 98 -16.77 -5.81 4.10
CA LYS A 98 -17.94 -4.94 3.92
C LYS A 98 -17.55 -3.58 3.36
N SER A 99 -16.55 -2.93 3.94
CA SER A 99 -16.16 -1.58 3.55
C SER A 99 -15.02 -1.55 2.53
N GLY A 100 -14.23 -2.63 2.45
CA GLY A 100 -13.00 -2.66 1.67
C GLY A 100 -11.82 -1.99 2.37
N HIS A 101 -12.02 -1.53 3.61
CA HIS A 101 -10.95 -0.92 4.39
C HIS A 101 -9.87 -1.94 4.72
N VAL A 102 -8.61 -1.54 4.64
CA VAL A 102 -7.47 -2.41 4.93
C VAL A 102 -6.76 -1.92 6.18
N ILE A 103 -6.59 -2.83 7.14
CA ILE A 103 -5.87 -2.56 8.38
C ILE A 103 -4.51 -3.25 8.30
N GLU A 104 -3.46 -2.51 8.57
CA GLU A 104 -2.12 -3.09 8.66
C GLU A 104 -1.86 -3.49 10.11
N PHE A 105 -1.21 -4.62 10.29
CA PHE A 105 -0.81 -5.05 11.62
C PHE A 105 0.51 -5.79 11.56
N HIS A 106 1.17 -5.89 12.71
CA HIS A 106 2.41 -6.62 12.86
C HIS A 106 2.31 -7.47 14.12
N SER A 107 2.56 -8.77 13.98
CA SER A 107 2.52 -9.70 15.10
C SER A 107 3.81 -10.50 15.18
N PRO A 108 4.67 -10.19 16.16
CA PRO A 108 5.89 -10.96 16.37
C PRO A 108 5.61 -12.44 16.66
N GLU A 109 4.48 -12.75 17.29
CA GLU A 109 4.08 -14.13 17.58
C GLU A 109 3.82 -14.94 16.33
N ILE A 110 3.11 -14.34 15.35
CA ILE A 110 2.84 -14.99 14.06
C ILE A 110 4.15 -15.19 13.31
N GLU A 111 5.02 -14.20 13.30
CA GLU A 111 6.32 -14.32 12.63
C GLU A 111 7.19 -15.40 13.21
N ALA A 112 7.26 -15.49 14.54
CA ALA A 112 8.04 -16.53 15.21
C ALA A 112 7.50 -17.92 14.90
N LEU A 113 6.18 -18.07 14.84
CA LEU A 113 5.53 -19.33 14.49
C LEU A 113 5.86 -19.75 13.06
N GLN A 114 5.80 -18.82 12.13
CA GLN A 114 6.11 -19.09 10.72
C GLN A 114 7.56 -19.51 10.54
N GLU A 115 8.50 -18.84 11.21
CA GLU A 115 9.92 -19.20 11.18
C GLU A 115 10.15 -20.59 11.73
N ARG A 116 9.47 -20.93 12.82
CA ARG A 116 9.58 -22.26 13.42
C ARG A 116 9.08 -23.35 12.46
N ILE A 117 7.93 -23.11 11.85
CA ILE A 117 7.36 -24.06 10.88
C ILE A 117 8.32 -24.27 9.71
N ALA A 118 8.86 -23.20 9.16
CA ALA A 118 9.81 -23.29 8.05
C ALA A 118 11.04 -24.11 8.45
N ARG A 119 11.57 -23.85 9.63
CA ARG A 119 12.75 -24.53 10.15
C ARG A 119 12.50 -26.01 10.39
N GLU A 120 11.34 -26.36 10.91
CA GLU A 120 10.95 -27.75 11.12
C GLU A 120 10.91 -28.56 9.81
N HIS A 121 10.65 -27.88 8.69
CA HIS A 121 10.66 -28.49 7.37
C HIS A 121 12.00 -28.35 6.65
N GLY A 122 13.01 -27.81 7.32
CA GLY A 122 14.36 -27.68 6.76
C GLY A 122 14.59 -26.45 5.92
N PHE A 123 13.80 -25.39 6.12
CA PHE A 123 13.87 -24.16 5.34
C PHE A 123 14.21 -22.95 6.19
N LYS A 124 14.91 -22.00 5.60
CA LYS A 124 15.08 -20.67 6.15
C LYS A 124 13.98 -19.81 5.54
N LEU A 125 13.15 -19.20 6.39
CA LEU A 125 12.07 -18.31 5.90
C LEU A 125 12.68 -17.04 5.32
N VAL A 126 12.35 -16.73 4.08
CA VAL A 126 12.84 -15.54 3.39
C VAL A 126 11.77 -14.46 3.38
N ASP A 127 10.53 -14.85 3.18
CA ASP A 127 9.42 -13.91 3.08
C ASP A 127 8.10 -14.66 3.32
N HIS A 128 7.05 -13.92 3.65
CA HIS A 128 5.72 -14.47 3.73
C HIS A 128 4.70 -13.41 3.37
N ARG A 129 3.50 -13.86 3.08
CA ARG A 129 2.37 -12.99 2.83
C ARG A 129 1.19 -13.51 3.65
N LEU A 130 0.64 -12.65 4.51
CA LEU A 130 -0.51 -13.00 5.35
C LEU A 130 -1.62 -11.99 5.14
N GLU A 131 -2.78 -12.48 4.75
CA GLU A 131 -3.97 -11.68 4.56
C GLU A 131 -5.12 -12.32 5.33
N LEU A 132 -5.75 -11.54 6.19
CA LEU A 132 -6.94 -11.97 6.91
C LEU A 132 -8.14 -11.24 6.32
N TYR A 133 -9.22 -11.97 6.13
CA TYR A 133 -10.46 -11.42 5.58
C TYR A 133 -11.56 -11.55 6.61
N GLY A 134 -12.17 -10.44 6.98
CA GLY A 134 -13.15 -10.45 8.04
C GLY A 134 -14.30 -9.50 7.80
N ILE A 135 -15.28 -9.60 8.65
CA ILE A 135 -16.41 -8.67 8.72
C ILE A 135 -16.44 -8.08 10.13
N PRO A 136 -16.87 -6.82 10.29
CA PRO A 136 -16.91 -6.21 11.60
C PRO A 136 -17.77 -7.03 12.57
N LEU A 137 -17.29 -7.17 13.80
CA LEU A 137 -18.06 -7.81 14.85
C LEU A 137 -19.26 -6.93 15.22
N LYS A 138 -20.35 -7.58 15.62
CA LYS A 138 -21.45 -6.86 16.23
C LYS A 138 -21.08 -6.48 17.66
N LYS A 139 -21.73 -5.45 18.20
CA LYS A 139 -21.42 -4.94 19.54
C LYS A 139 -21.40 -6.00 20.63
N ASP A 140 -22.23 -7.02 20.50
CA ASP A 140 -22.40 -8.10 21.48
C ASP A 140 -21.57 -9.36 21.18
N GLU A 141 -20.75 -9.35 20.14
CA GLU A 141 -19.89 -10.48 19.73
C GLU A 141 -18.43 -10.30 20.18
N GLY A 142 -18.09 -9.12 20.64
CA GLY A 142 -16.73 -8.74 20.97
C GLY A 142 -16.12 -9.34 22.21
#